data_d9748ea4d3469ea84d1a508201b56d65
#
_entry.id   d9748ea4d3469ea84d1a508201b56d65
#
_cell.length_a   1.000
_cell.length_b   1.000
_cell.length_c   1.000
_cell.angle_alpha   90.00
_cell.angle_beta   90.00
_cell.angle_gamma   90.00
#
_symmetry.space_group_name_H-M   'P 1'
#
loop_
_entity.id
_entity.type
_entity.pdbx_description
1 polymer ?
#
loop_
_entity_poly.entity_id
_entity_poly.type
_entity_poly.pdbx_seq_one_letter_code
_entity_poly.pdbx_strand_id
1 'polypeptide(L)'
;MIKYSGMRNWKDLVVPTVFILAFVNPYVESLQYYNPLVYMLDHYALYAAGVLVGYKFFKGSIISFILGIIPAGFWHIPLFFALGAAFPLYRGLSEATLFLGGILAGSYIPKMSLTFKIGALGIYMFADSLLSIFFVLGYPQYSNVDFKFLAWGNGILPFVGVEMFIVMNIVLVYSLYKLLKNISLF
;
A
#
# COMPACT_ATOMS: atom_id res chain seq x y z
N MET A 1 -14.01 -8.86 -14.90
CA MET A 1 -14.18 -10.02 -14.00
C MET A 1 -12.80 -10.63 -13.74
N ILE A 2 -12.47 -10.96 -12.50
CA ILE A 2 -11.21 -11.59 -12.14
C ILE A 2 -11.30 -13.10 -12.33
N LYS A 3 -10.24 -13.73 -12.88
CA LYS A 3 -10.18 -15.19 -13.06
C LYS A 3 -8.94 -15.72 -12.35
N TYR A 4 -9.08 -16.86 -11.67
CA TYR A 4 -7.94 -17.59 -11.13
C TYR A 4 -7.14 -18.23 -12.27
N SER A 5 -5.83 -18.02 -12.31
CA SER A 5 -4.95 -18.54 -13.37
C SER A 5 -4.21 -19.83 -12.99
N GLY A 6 -4.45 -20.31 -11.77
CA GLY A 6 -3.78 -21.51 -11.23
C GLY A 6 -2.51 -21.16 -10.44
N MET A 7 -2.18 -22.02 -9.49
CA MET A 7 -0.93 -21.93 -8.72
C MET A 7 0.22 -22.50 -9.56
N ARG A 8 1.10 -21.64 -10.03
CA ARG A 8 2.25 -22.03 -10.85
C ARG A 8 3.43 -22.49 -10.00
N ASN A 9 3.66 -21.81 -8.86
CA ASN A 9 4.73 -22.16 -7.92
C ASN A 9 4.33 -21.67 -6.52
N TRP A 10 4.33 -22.56 -5.52
CA TRP A 10 4.04 -22.20 -4.13
C TRP A 10 5.05 -21.20 -3.54
N LYS A 11 6.31 -21.18 -4.05
CA LYS A 11 7.33 -20.21 -3.64
C LYS A 11 6.91 -18.76 -3.91
N ASP A 12 6.00 -18.53 -4.85
CA ASP A 12 5.47 -17.19 -5.14
C ASP A 12 4.60 -16.63 -3.99
N LEU A 13 4.18 -17.48 -3.04
CA LEU A 13 3.46 -17.06 -1.82
C LEU A 13 4.38 -16.68 -0.67
N VAL A 14 5.68 -17.03 -0.71
CA VAL A 14 6.60 -16.80 0.42
C VAL A 14 6.67 -15.31 0.79
N VAL A 15 6.93 -14.43 -0.18
CA VAL A 15 7.06 -12.99 0.08
C VAL A 15 5.73 -12.37 0.57
N PRO A 16 4.57 -12.59 -0.08
CA PRO A 16 3.29 -12.13 0.47
C PRO A 16 3.00 -12.64 1.88
N THR A 17 3.28 -13.92 2.14
CA THR A 17 3.06 -14.50 3.48
C THR A 17 3.96 -13.85 4.53
N VAL A 18 5.24 -13.60 4.20
CA VAL A 18 6.16 -12.90 5.10
C VAL A 18 5.65 -11.50 5.43
N PHE A 19 5.15 -10.75 4.44
CA PHE A 19 4.58 -9.42 4.69
C PHE A 19 3.35 -9.49 5.60
N ILE A 20 2.42 -10.41 5.35
CA ILE A 20 1.24 -10.58 6.19
C ILE A 20 1.66 -10.94 7.62
N LEU A 21 2.50 -11.96 7.81
CA LEU A 21 2.92 -12.41 9.13
C LEU A 21 3.76 -11.37 9.89
N ALA A 22 4.53 -10.55 9.17
CA ALA A 22 5.32 -9.49 9.77
C ALA A 22 4.47 -8.35 10.35
N PHE A 23 3.33 -8.04 9.73
CA PHE A 23 2.52 -6.89 10.12
C PHE A 23 1.21 -7.29 10.80
N VAL A 24 0.52 -8.34 10.35
CA VAL A 24 -0.74 -8.83 10.95
C VAL A 24 -0.42 -9.84 12.07
N ASN A 25 0.03 -9.32 13.20
CA ASN A 25 0.27 -10.11 14.40
C ASN A 25 0.04 -9.25 15.65
N PRO A 26 -0.34 -9.83 16.81
CA PRO A 26 -0.75 -9.07 17.99
C PRO A 26 0.28 -8.06 18.52
N TYR A 27 1.57 -8.33 18.32
CA TYR A 27 2.63 -7.43 18.76
C TYR A 27 2.70 -6.17 17.89
N VAL A 28 2.76 -6.35 16.57
CA VAL A 28 2.83 -5.23 15.62
C VAL A 28 1.52 -4.44 15.62
N GLU A 29 0.37 -5.12 15.73
CA GLU A 29 -0.94 -4.49 15.90
C GLU A 29 -0.97 -3.52 17.11
N SER A 30 -0.37 -3.94 18.22
CA SER A 30 -0.27 -3.05 19.39
C SER A 30 0.66 -1.86 19.15
N LEU A 31 1.75 -2.04 18.40
CA LEU A 31 2.67 -0.97 18.03
C LEU A 31 2.03 0.05 17.08
N GLN A 32 1.25 -0.41 16.11
CA GLN A 32 0.52 0.45 15.16
C GLN A 32 -0.39 1.46 15.86
N TYR A 33 -0.94 1.10 17.02
CA TYR A 33 -1.79 1.98 17.81
C TYR A 33 -1.05 3.23 18.31
N TYR A 34 0.24 3.10 18.63
CA TYR A 34 1.05 4.19 19.21
C TYR A 34 2.05 4.79 18.21
N ASN A 35 2.32 4.11 17.11
CA ASN A 35 3.37 4.48 16.18
C ASN A 35 2.85 4.54 14.73
N PRO A 36 2.66 5.77 14.17
CA PRO A 36 2.16 5.96 12.82
C PRO A 36 3.13 5.46 11.73
N LEU A 37 4.44 5.31 12.00
CA LEU A 37 5.38 4.73 11.05
C LEU A 37 5.04 3.24 10.83
N VAL A 38 4.89 2.49 11.92
CA VAL A 38 4.53 1.06 11.82
C VAL A 38 3.17 0.88 11.15
N TYR A 39 2.21 1.77 11.45
CA TYR A 39 0.88 1.76 10.83
C TYR A 39 0.96 2.04 9.32
N MET A 40 1.79 2.98 8.88
CA MET A 40 1.96 3.27 7.46
C MET A 40 2.70 2.15 6.71
N LEU A 41 3.76 1.57 7.31
CA LEU A 41 4.46 0.41 6.75
C LEU A 41 3.54 -0.79 6.54
N ASP A 42 2.61 -1.03 7.46
CA ASP A 42 1.60 -2.07 7.32
C ASP A 42 0.76 -1.88 6.04
N HIS A 43 0.29 -0.65 5.79
CA HIS A 43 -0.48 -0.33 4.58
C HIS A 43 0.29 -0.69 3.30
N TYR A 44 1.57 -0.30 3.23
CA TYR A 44 2.44 -0.64 2.10
C TYR A 44 2.66 -2.14 1.98
N ALA A 45 2.94 -2.82 3.10
CA ALA A 45 3.24 -4.24 3.10
C ALA A 45 2.03 -5.08 2.66
N LEU A 46 0.85 -4.79 3.20
CA LEU A 46 -0.37 -5.53 2.86
C LEU A 46 -0.82 -5.28 1.42
N TYR A 47 -0.78 -4.02 0.98
CA TYR A 47 -1.11 -3.72 -0.41
C TYR A 47 -0.11 -4.38 -1.38
N ALA A 48 1.18 -4.33 -1.09
CA ALA A 48 2.22 -5.00 -1.89
C ALA A 48 2.07 -6.52 -1.89
N ALA A 49 1.76 -7.14 -0.73
CA ALA A 49 1.45 -8.56 -0.63
C ALA A 49 0.27 -8.93 -1.54
N GLY A 50 -0.80 -8.15 -1.48
CA GLY A 50 -1.96 -8.31 -2.37
C GLY A 50 -1.59 -8.18 -3.84
N VAL A 51 -0.81 -7.16 -4.23
CA VAL A 51 -0.34 -6.97 -5.61
C VAL A 51 0.45 -8.17 -6.10
N LEU A 52 1.35 -8.72 -5.30
CA LEU A 52 2.14 -9.90 -5.66
C LEU A 52 1.26 -11.13 -5.86
N VAL A 53 0.29 -11.37 -4.98
CA VAL A 53 -0.69 -12.46 -5.12
C VAL A 53 -1.54 -12.25 -6.38
N GLY A 54 -2.07 -11.05 -6.57
CA GLY A 54 -2.87 -10.69 -7.74
C GLY A 54 -2.11 -10.90 -9.05
N TYR A 55 -0.88 -10.41 -9.12
CA TYR A 55 0.00 -10.53 -10.28
C TYR A 55 0.31 -11.99 -10.67
N LYS A 56 0.51 -12.86 -9.67
CA LYS A 56 0.94 -14.24 -9.88
C LYS A 56 -0.21 -15.21 -10.16
N PHE A 57 -1.32 -15.05 -9.44
CA PHE A 57 -2.37 -16.07 -9.39
C PHE A 57 -3.68 -15.67 -10.05
N PHE A 58 -3.84 -14.40 -10.42
CA PHE A 58 -5.10 -13.91 -10.98
C PHE A 58 -4.92 -13.17 -12.30
N LYS A 59 -5.97 -13.20 -13.13
CA LYS A 59 -6.08 -12.41 -14.37
C LYS A 59 -7.28 -11.49 -14.25
N GLY A 60 -7.02 -10.20 -14.14
CA GLY A 60 -8.03 -9.16 -14.01
C GLY A 60 -8.29 -8.39 -15.31
N SER A 61 -8.98 -7.27 -15.14
CA SER A 61 -9.32 -6.28 -16.17
C SER A 61 -9.00 -4.88 -15.67
N ILE A 62 -9.14 -3.87 -16.52
CA ILE A 62 -9.03 -2.47 -16.12
C ILE A 62 -9.97 -2.11 -14.96
N ILE A 63 -11.17 -2.68 -14.93
CA ILE A 63 -12.13 -2.48 -13.84
C ILE A 63 -11.57 -3.03 -12.53
N SER A 64 -10.94 -4.22 -12.54
CA SER A 64 -10.30 -4.76 -11.32
C SER A 64 -9.15 -3.86 -10.84
N PHE A 65 -8.39 -3.25 -11.75
CA PHE A 65 -7.35 -2.29 -11.38
C PHE A 65 -7.94 -1.05 -10.71
N ILE A 66 -8.98 -0.44 -11.32
CA ILE A 66 -9.63 0.75 -10.76
C ILE A 66 -10.22 0.45 -9.37
N LEU A 67 -10.95 -0.67 -9.22
CA LEU A 67 -11.49 -1.07 -7.92
C LEU A 67 -10.38 -1.38 -6.91
N GLY A 68 -9.25 -1.87 -7.38
CA GLY A 68 -8.10 -2.20 -6.54
C GLY A 68 -7.38 -1.00 -5.95
N ILE A 69 -7.37 0.15 -6.62
CA ILE A 69 -6.72 1.36 -6.10
C ILE A 69 -7.61 2.18 -5.15
N ILE A 70 -8.93 1.95 -5.17
CA ILE A 70 -9.87 2.68 -4.30
C ILE A 70 -9.52 2.54 -2.80
N PRO A 71 -9.28 1.34 -2.24
CA PRO A 71 -8.94 1.22 -0.83
C PRO A 71 -7.68 2.00 -0.44
N ALA A 72 -6.67 2.03 -1.31
CA ALA A 72 -5.46 2.79 -1.06
C ALA A 72 -5.74 4.30 -0.92
N GLY A 73 -6.57 4.88 -1.81
CA GLY A 73 -6.97 6.28 -1.66
C GLY A 73 -7.90 6.51 -0.45
N PHE A 74 -8.86 5.63 -0.23
CA PHE A 74 -9.88 5.77 0.80
C PHE A 74 -9.29 5.80 2.22
N TRP A 75 -8.41 4.86 2.55
CA TRP A 75 -7.80 4.77 3.88
C TRP A 75 -6.77 5.87 4.18
N HIS A 76 -6.37 6.65 3.17
CA HIS A 76 -5.51 7.81 3.37
C HIS A 76 -6.28 9.14 3.50
N ILE A 77 -7.62 9.13 3.40
CA ILE A 77 -8.45 10.28 3.79
C ILE A 77 -8.33 10.45 5.31
N PRO A 78 -8.05 11.68 5.83
CA PRO A 78 -7.68 11.89 7.23
C PRO A 78 -8.58 11.22 8.26
N LEU A 79 -9.90 11.30 8.10
CA LEU A 79 -10.85 10.67 9.03
C LEU A 79 -10.71 9.14 9.05
N PHE A 80 -10.65 8.50 7.88
CA PHE A 80 -10.57 7.03 7.79
C PHE A 80 -9.20 6.53 8.22
N PHE A 81 -8.13 7.28 7.92
CA PHE A 81 -6.80 7.04 8.44
C PHE A 81 -6.80 7.03 9.98
N ALA A 82 -7.38 8.05 10.59
CA ALA A 82 -7.46 8.17 12.05
C ALA A 82 -8.32 7.06 12.67
N LEU A 83 -9.45 6.69 12.04
CA LEU A 83 -10.30 5.59 12.51
C LEU A 83 -9.58 4.24 12.45
N GLY A 84 -8.88 3.94 11.34
CA GLY A 84 -8.09 2.71 11.19
C GLY A 84 -6.95 2.64 12.20
N ALA A 85 -6.30 3.76 12.48
CA ALA A 85 -5.24 3.83 13.46
C ALA A 85 -5.72 3.58 14.90
N ALA A 86 -6.90 4.08 15.27
CA ALA A 86 -7.37 4.09 16.66
C ALA A 86 -8.28 2.90 17.02
N PHE A 87 -9.03 2.35 16.07
CA PHE A 87 -10.07 1.36 16.36
C PHE A 87 -9.81 0.03 15.65
N PRO A 88 -9.77 -1.09 16.38
CA PRO A 88 -9.44 -2.42 15.81
C PRO A 88 -10.36 -2.85 14.65
N LEU A 89 -11.66 -2.51 14.73
CA LEU A 89 -12.60 -2.84 13.64
C LEU A 89 -12.24 -2.15 12.33
N TYR A 90 -11.95 -0.83 12.37
CA TYR A 90 -11.57 -0.08 11.18
C TYR A 90 -10.19 -0.50 10.67
N ARG A 91 -9.27 -0.87 11.58
CA ARG A 91 -7.96 -1.42 11.23
C ARG A 91 -8.10 -2.73 10.47
N GLY A 92 -8.81 -3.72 11.00
CA GLY A 92 -9.05 -4.97 10.29
C GLY A 92 -9.75 -4.80 8.94
N LEU A 93 -10.66 -3.80 8.82
CA LEU A 93 -11.26 -3.45 7.54
C LEU A 93 -10.24 -2.82 6.57
N SER A 94 -9.35 -1.95 7.06
CA SER A 94 -8.30 -1.35 6.22
C SER A 94 -7.34 -2.41 5.71
N GLU A 95 -6.83 -3.25 6.56
CA GLU A 95 -5.92 -4.35 6.24
C GLU A 95 -6.52 -5.31 5.22
N ALA A 96 -7.73 -5.80 5.50
CA ALA A 96 -8.43 -6.71 4.59
C ALA A 96 -8.70 -6.06 3.22
N THR A 97 -9.18 -4.82 3.19
CA THR A 97 -9.50 -4.15 1.93
C THR A 97 -8.27 -3.67 1.17
N LEU A 98 -7.18 -3.29 1.84
CA LEU A 98 -5.89 -2.99 1.20
C LEU A 98 -5.29 -4.23 0.57
N PHE A 99 -5.28 -5.36 1.27
CA PHE A 99 -4.81 -6.63 0.71
C PHE A 99 -5.65 -7.07 -0.50
N LEU A 100 -6.98 -7.07 -0.38
CA LEU A 100 -7.89 -7.40 -1.49
C LEU A 100 -7.76 -6.40 -2.65
N GLY A 101 -7.64 -5.12 -2.36
CA GLY A 101 -7.37 -4.07 -3.34
C GLY A 101 -6.08 -4.31 -4.10
N GLY A 102 -5.02 -4.69 -3.39
CA GLY A 102 -3.76 -5.12 -3.98
C GLY A 102 -3.94 -6.31 -4.93
N ILE A 103 -4.70 -7.35 -4.54
CA ILE A 103 -5.00 -8.50 -5.42
C ILE A 103 -5.71 -8.04 -6.69
N LEU A 104 -6.71 -7.19 -6.57
CA LEU A 104 -7.47 -6.68 -7.71
C LEU A 104 -6.56 -5.87 -8.65
N ALA A 105 -5.77 -4.93 -8.13
CA ALA A 105 -4.85 -4.12 -8.91
C ALA A 105 -3.75 -4.99 -9.56
N GLY A 106 -3.10 -5.86 -8.79
CA GLY A 106 -2.05 -6.75 -9.23
C GLY A 106 -2.47 -7.69 -10.37
N SER A 107 -3.72 -8.15 -10.32
CA SER A 107 -4.28 -9.07 -11.33
C SER A 107 -4.30 -8.52 -12.76
N TYR A 108 -4.30 -7.20 -12.93
CA TYR A 108 -4.32 -6.56 -14.25
C TYR A 108 -2.92 -6.24 -14.79
N ILE A 109 -1.90 -6.11 -13.94
CA ILE A 109 -0.52 -5.72 -14.31
C ILE A 109 0.04 -6.52 -15.52
N PRO A 110 -0.17 -7.86 -15.63
CA PRO A 110 0.36 -8.62 -16.77
C PRO A 110 -0.20 -8.19 -18.13
N LYS A 111 -1.38 -7.56 -18.14
CA LYS A 111 -2.07 -7.10 -19.36
C LYS A 111 -1.85 -5.63 -19.69
N MET A 112 -1.23 -4.87 -18.77
CA MET A 112 -0.97 -3.45 -18.97
C MET A 112 0.05 -3.23 -20.08
N SER A 113 -0.22 -2.28 -20.99
CA SER A 113 0.80 -1.74 -21.89
C SER A 113 1.91 -1.03 -21.11
N LEU A 114 3.08 -0.88 -21.73
CA LEU A 114 4.20 -0.17 -21.11
C LEU A 114 3.82 1.28 -20.70
N THR A 115 3.17 1.99 -21.62
CA THR A 115 2.69 3.36 -21.37
C THR A 115 1.75 3.42 -20.17
N PHE A 116 0.82 2.45 -20.05
CA PHE A 116 -0.09 2.40 -18.92
C PHE A 116 0.65 2.11 -17.60
N LYS A 117 1.65 1.21 -17.60
CA LYS A 117 2.48 0.95 -16.40
C LYS A 117 3.24 2.20 -15.94
N ILE A 118 3.84 2.93 -16.88
CA ILE A 118 4.55 4.19 -16.59
C ILE A 118 3.58 5.25 -16.06
N GLY A 119 2.41 5.41 -16.69
CA GLY A 119 1.39 6.34 -16.24
C GLY A 119 0.86 6.00 -14.84
N ALA A 120 0.57 4.72 -14.58
CA ALA A 120 0.11 4.26 -13.27
C ALA A 120 1.17 4.47 -12.18
N LEU A 121 2.45 4.20 -12.48
CA LEU A 121 3.57 4.48 -11.58
C LEU A 121 3.70 5.98 -11.31
N GLY A 122 3.57 6.83 -12.32
CA GLY A 122 3.61 8.29 -12.17
C GLY A 122 2.47 8.83 -11.29
N ILE A 123 1.25 8.33 -11.48
CA ILE A 123 0.10 8.70 -10.65
C ILE A 123 0.31 8.25 -9.20
N TYR A 124 0.79 7.01 -8.98
CA TYR A 124 1.13 6.53 -7.65
C TYR A 124 2.17 7.44 -6.98
N MET A 125 3.28 7.72 -7.66
CA MET A 125 4.34 8.57 -7.10
C MET A 125 3.85 9.98 -6.79
N PHE A 126 3.01 10.56 -7.65
CA PHE A 126 2.44 11.88 -7.41
C PHE A 126 1.54 11.90 -6.17
N ALA A 127 0.61 10.94 -6.06
CA ALA A 127 -0.31 10.85 -4.92
C ALA A 127 0.44 10.58 -3.61
N ASP A 128 1.39 9.66 -3.63
CA ASP A 128 2.21 9.30 -2.47
C ASP A 128 3.11 10.47 -2.03
N SER A 129 3.72 11.20 -2.99
CA SER A 129 4.51 12.39 -2.69
C SER A 129 3.66 13.50 -2.06
N LEU A 130 2.45 13.71 -2.57
CA LEU A 130 1.54 14.72 -2.03
C LEU A 130 1.18 14.40 -0.57
N LEU A 131 0.84 13.15 -0.28
CA LEU A 131 0.55 12.69 1.08
C LEU A 131 1.79 12.78 1.98
N SER A 132 2.96 12.36 1.48
CA SER A 132 4.23 12.46 2.20
C SER A 132 4.55 13.92 2.59
N ILE A 133 4.28 14.88 1.71
CA ILE A 133 4.46 16.32 2.01
C ILE A 133 3.52 16.75 3.13
N PHE A 134 2.25 16.33 3.15
CA PHE A 134 1.34 16.64 4.26
C PHE A 134 1.88 16.10 5.58
N PHE A 135 2.43 14.89 5.60
CA PHE A 135 3.06 14.35 6.80
C PHE A 135 4.34 15.10 7.19
N VAL A 136 5.23 15.42 6.24
CA VAL A 136 6.45 16.20 6.52
C VAL A 136 6.12 17.57 7.12
N LEU A 137 5.04 18.20 6.66
CA LEU A 137 4.56 19.48 7.20
C LEU A 137 3.83 19.33 8.54
N GLY A 138 3.70 18.12 9.08
CA GLY A 138 3.01 17.88 10.36
C GLY A 138 1.53 18.23 10.30
N TYR A 139 0.84 17.89 9.23
CA TYR A 139 -0.55 18.30 9.00
C TYR A 139 -1.48 17.80 10.11
N PRO A 140 -2.18 18.68 10.85
CA PRO A 140 -2.89 18.34 12.07
C PRO A 140 -3.99 17.30 11.88
N GLN A 141 -4.56 17.20 10.66
CA GLN A 141 -5.61 16.24 10.32
C GLN A 141 -5.16 14.76 10.34
N TYR A 142 -3.88 14.48 10.57
CA TYR A 142 -3.34 13.13 10.74
C TYR A 142 -2.81 12.88 12.14
N SER A 143 -3.23 13.68 13.12
CA SER A 143 -2.74 13.64 14.50
C SER A 143 -3.85 13.86 15.54
N ASN A 144 -3.49 13.74 16.82
CA ASN A 144 -4.39 14.03 17.93
C ASN A 144 -4.73 15.53 18.10
N VAL A 145 -4.20 16.39 17.26
CA VAL A 145 -4.60 17.81 17.23
C VAL A 145 -6.05 17.92 16.78
N ASP A 146 -6.40 17.28 15.65
CA ASP A 146 -7.77 17.25 15.12
C ASP A 146 -8.58 16.04 15.63
N PHE A 147 -7.94 14.85 15.72
CA PHE A 147 -8.58 13.62 16.17
C PHE A 147 -8.07 13.22 17.57
N LYS A 148 -8.71 13.71 18.62
CA LYS A 148 -8.29 13.51 20.04
C LYS A 148 -8.14 12.05 20.46
N PHE A 149 -8.72 11.11 19.73
CA PHE A 149 -8.62 9.68 19.99
C PHE A 149 -7.35 9.02 19.43
N LEU A 150 -6.55 9.73 18.62
CA LEU A 150 -5.24 9.25 18.17
C LEU A 150 -4.22 9.30 19.31
N ALA A 151 -3.36 8.28 19.38
CA ALA A 151 -2.33 8.19 20.41
C ALA A 151 -1.09 9.06 20.13
N TRP A 152 -0.94 9.60 18.91
CA TRP A 152 0.23 10.39 18.52
C TRP A 152 -0.12 11.84 18.15
N GLY A 153 0.86 12.72 18.37
CA GLY A 153 0.80 14.13 17.97
C GLY A 153 1.37 14.37 16.57
N ASN A 154 1.25 15.62 16.11
CA ASN A 154 1.79 16.01 14.79
C ASN A 154 3.32 15.99 14.70
N GLY A 155 4.05 16.03 15.80
CA GLY A 155 5.52 16.06 15.83
C GLY A 155 6.19 14.77 15.30
N ILE A 156 5.50 13.62 15.26
CA ILE A 156 6.02 12.38 14.70
C ILE A 156 5.75 12.26 13.19
N LEU A 157 4.79 12.99 12.65
CA LEU A 157 4.36 12.89 11.25
C LEU A 157 5.49 13.18 10.24
N PRO A 158 6.44 14.12 10.47
CA PRO A 158 7.55 14.33 9.56
C PRO A 158 8.37 13.06 9.29
N PHE A 159 8.54 12.21 10.29
CA PHE A 159 9.25 10.93 10.12
C PHE A 159 8.45 9.95 9.26
N VAL A 160 7.11 9.94 9.39
CA VAL A 160 6.22 9.14 8.50
C VAL A 160 6.36 9.60 7.06
N GLY A 161 6.35 10.92 6.81
CA GLY A 161 6.54 11.45 5.45
C GLY A 161 7.90 11.08 4.84
N VAL A 162 8.98 11.12 5.63
CA VAL A 162 10.31 10.67 5.19
C VAL A 162 10.31 9.17 4.88
N GLU A 163 9.71 8.35 5.74
CA GLU A 163 9.55 6.90 5.53
C GLU A 163 8.81 6.61 4.22
N MET A 164 7.71 7.29 3.95
CA MET A 164 6.95 7.16 2.70
C MET A 164 7.82 7.48 1.49
N PHE A 165 8.61 8.55 1.51
CA PHE A 165 9.56 8.87 0.44
C PHE A 165 10.59 7.76 0.24
N ILE A 166 11.08 7.13 1.31
CA ILE A 166 12.01 6.00 1.21
C ILE A 166 11.34 4.81 0.52
N VAL A 167 10.14 4.41 0.97
CA VAL A 167 9.39 3.29 0.38
C VAL A 167 9.07 3.57 -1.08
N MET A 168 8.60 4.77 -1.41
CA MET A 168 8.31 5.19 -2.77
C MET A 168 9.54 5.07 -3.68
N ASN A 169 10.72 5.50 -3.22
CA ASN A 169 11.96 5.37 -4.00
C ASN A 169 12.38 3.91 -4.20
N ILE A 170 12.18 3.04 -3.21
CA ILE A 170 12.40 1.59 -3.36
C ILE A 170 11.49 1.03 -4.46
N VAL A 171 10.20 1.37 -4.43
CA VAL A 171 9.23 0.96 -5.46
C VAL A 171 9.61 1.49 -6.84
N LEU A 172 10.05 2.75 -6.93
CA LEU A 172 10.51 3.37 -8.19
C LEU A 172 11.70 2.62 -8.77
N VAL A 173 12.76 2.42 -7.99
CA VAL A 173 13.99 1.74 -8.43
C VAL A 173 13.67 0.30 -8.88
N TYR A 174 12.88 -0.43 -8.08
CA TYR A 174 12.45 -1.78 -8.45
C TYR A 174 11.64 -1.81 -9.75
N SER A 175 10.70 -0.87 -9.90
CA SER A 175 9.84 -0.77 -11.09
C SER A 175 10.65 -0.44 -12.34
N LEU A 176 11.57 0.53 -12.24
CA LEU A 176 12.47 0.90 -13.35
C LEU A 176 13.37 -0.26 -13.73
N TYR A 177 13.97 -0.96 -12.77
CA TYR A 177 14.77 -2.15 -13.04
C TYR A 177 13.99 -3.22 -13.83
N LYS A 178 12.75 -3.49 -13.42
CA LYS A 178 11.88 -4.45 -14.10
C LYS A 178 11.46 -3.99 -15.50
N LEU A 179 11.18 -2.70 -15.67
CA LEU A 179 10.83 -2.12 -16.97
C LEU A 179 12.00 -2.19 -17.94
N LEU A 180 13.21 -1.81 -17.51
CA LEU A 180 14.43 -1.82 -18.32
C LEU A 180 14.81 -3.25 -18.74
N LYS A 181 14.71 -4.21 -17.82
CA LYS A 181 14.97 -5.62 -18.12
C LYS A 181 14.02 -6.19 -19.19
N ASN A 182 12.78 -5.71 -19.25
CA ASN A 182 11.79 -6.15 -20.24
C ASN A 182 11.97 -5.49 -21.62
N ILE A 183 12.73 -4.39 -21.72
CA ILE A 183 13.01 -3.71 -23.00
C ILE A 183 14.26 -4.30 -23.69
N SER A 184 14.89 -5.33 -23.09
CA SER A 184 16.09 -6.00 -23.64
C SER A 184 17.21 -5.03 -24.09
N LEU A 185 17.44 -3.98 -23.31
CA LEU A 185 18.57 -3.05 -23.51
C LEU A 185 19.89 -3.57 -22.93
N PHE A 186 19.88 -4.80 -22.37
CA PHE A 186 21.05 -5.50 -21.84
C PHE A 186 20.96 -7.00 -22.08
#